data_3eda7b01000b6f0f1f9b0fac141c4d34
#
_entry.id   3eda7b01000b6f0f1f9b0fac141c4d34
#
_cell.length_a   1.000
_cell.length_b   1.000
_cell.length_c   1.000
_cell.angle_alpha   90.00
_cell.angle_beta   90.00
_cell.angle_gamma   90.00
#
_symmetry.space_group_name_H-M   'P 1'
#
loop_
_entity.id
_entity.type
_entity.pdbx_description
1 polymer ?
#
loop_
_entity_poly.entity_id
_entity_poly.type
_entity_poly.pdbx_seq_one_letter_code
_entity_poly.pdbx_strand_id
1 'polypeptide(L)'
;MHGSLEALSVEVDMCAPGWERIVDKSPPVELIARDIIFGEGPVWDARGKRLLFTDIVGDTIWSWKPGVGQEVILNPSVKANGLALDLENRLLVAGWGGRTVFRQEKDGSWKTLADKWQGKKLNTPNDIVVTSDGAIWFTDPPGGMYNVGMVGTDVQRYLETQPVFRIAPDGKTLTAVCEDNVYPNGLCFSPDEKILYVNCSRERVIRAYDVKADGSVANSRIFHQYSGPERGVPDGMKCDVAGNVWCTAPGGIWVHDPSGKPIVRIKTPGHHPTNIAFGDDDWKSLYITNIGSVTRTRVNIAGVPSR
;
A
#
# COMPACT_ATOMS: atom_id res chain seq x y z
N MET A 1 27.65 -20.60 -8.63
CA MET A 1 27.46 -20.07 -9.99
C MET A 1 26.71 -18.75 -9.81
N HIS A 2 27.38 -17.61 -9.95
CA HIS A 2 26.74 -16.31 -9.92
C HIS A 2 26.05 -16.12 -11.27
N GLY A 3 24.76 -16.37 -11.34
CA GLY A 3 23.96 -15.98 -12.48
C GLY A 3 24.11 -14.46 -12.64
N SER A 4 24.48 -14.01 -13.83
CA SER A 4 24.46 -12.62 -14.23
C SER A 4 23.08 -12.03 -13.86
N LEU A 5 23.09 -10.96 -13.09
CA LEU A 5 21.89 -10.13 -12.88
C LEU A 5 21.47 -9.66 -14.29
N GLU A 6 20.45 -10.29 -14.88
CA GLU A 6 19.77 -9.68 -16.01
C GLU A 6 19.37 -8.28 -15.59
N ALA A 7 19.78 -7.30 -16.38
CA ALA A 7 19.39 -5.91 -16.11
C ALA A 7 17.86 -5.85 -16.19
N LEU A 8 17.22 -5.77 -15.02
CA LEU A 8 15.80 -5.59 -14.91
C LEU A 8 15.48 -4.27 -15.62
N SER A 9 14.59 -4.30 -16.59
CA SER A 9 14.15 -3.10 -17.29
C SER A 9 12.72 -2.76 -16.89
N VAL A 10 12.44 -1.48 -16.86
CA VAL A 10 11.09 -0.94 -16.81
C VAL A 10 10.78 -0.44 -18.20
N GLU A 11 9.59 -0.74 -18.70
CA GLU A 11 9.05 -0.20 -19.92
C GLU A 11 7.92 0.76 -19.60
N VAL A 12 7.78 1.81 -20.40
CA VAL A 12 6.66 2.74 -20.27
C VAL A 12 5.78 2.69 -21.50
N ASP A 13 4.47 2.69 -21.31
CA ASP A 13 3.48 2.83 -22.37
C ASP A 13 2.30 3.71 -21.93
N MET A 14 1.29 3.84 -22.79
CA MET A 14 0.13 4.72 -22.58
C MET A 14 0.53 6.16 -22.20
N CYS A 15 1.58 6.67 -22.84
CA CYS A 15 2.19 7.95 -22.54
C CYS A 15 1.33 9.12 -23.05
N ALA A 16 0.74 9.89 -22.11
CA ALA A 16 0.11 11.17 -22.45
C ALA A 16 1.19 12.28 -22.60
N PRO A 17 0.91 13.39 -23.29
CA PRO A 17 1.87 14.49 -23.39
C PRO A 17 2.41 14.95 -22.04
N GLY A 18 3.73 15.07 -21.90
CA GLY A 18 4.41 15.46 -20.67
C GLY A 18 4.60 14.36 -19.63
N TRP A 19 4.43 13.10 -20.03
CA TRP A 19 4.68 11.94 -19.15
C TRP A 19 6.13 11.85 -18.66
N GLU A 20 7.08 12.41 -19.41
CA GLU A 20 8.52 12.41 -19.09
C GLU A 20 8.83 13.12 -17.76
N ARG A 21 7.94 14.01 -17.31
CA ARG A 21 8.04 14.62 -15.98
C ARG A 21 7.80 13.63 -14.85
N ILE A 22 7.25 12.47 -15.13
CA ILE A 22 6.90 11.41 -14.17
C ILE A 22 8.03 10.41 -14.04
N VAL A 23 8.51 9.89 -15.18
CA VAL A 23 9.51 8.82 -15.22
C VAL A 23 10.27 8.88 -16.54
N ASP A 24 11.51 8.41 -16.57
CA ASP A 24 12.28 8.26 -17.80
C ASP A 24 11.75 7.09 -18.64
N LYS A 25 12.08 7.08 -19.95
CA LYS A 25 11.62 6.04 -20.86
C LYS A 25 12.10 4.64 -20.49
N SER A 26 13.26 4.52 -19.90
CA SER A 26 13.88 3.25 -19.49
C SER A 26 14.70 3.48 -18.24
N PRO A 27 14.06 3.74 -17.09
CA PRO A 27 14.79 3.98 -15.86
C PRO A 27 15.44 2.66 -15.39
N PRO A 28 16.64 2.72 -14.80
CA PRO A 28 17.28 1.54 -14.25
C PRO A 28 16.43 0.95 -13.12
N VAL A 29 16.40 -0.38 -13.04
CA VAL A 29 15.73 -1.11 -11.96
C VAL A 29 16.76 -1.89 -11.17
N GLU A 30 16.73 -1.76 -9.87
CA GLU A 30 17.56 -2.50 -8.94
C GLU A 30 16.71 -3.53 -8.20
N LEU A 31 17.17 -4.76 -8.15
CA LEU A 31 16.59 -5.81 -7.31
C LEU A 31 17.19 -5.68 -5.91
N ILE A 32 16.39 -5.28 -4.92
CA ILE A 32 16.90 -4.98 -3.57
C ILE A 32 16.61 -6.08 -2.56
N ALA A 33 15.56 -6.89 -2.76
CA ALA A 33 15.25 -8.03 -1.90
C ALA A 33 14.77 -9.22 -2.72
N ARG A 34 15.14 -10.42 -2.28
CA ARG A 34 14.82 -11.72 -2.89
C ARG A 34 14.23 -12.65 -1.85
N ASP A 35 13.84 -13.83 -2.29
CA ASP A 35 13.31 -14.90 -1.44
C ASP A 35 12.06 -14.45 -0.68
N ILE A 36 11.29 -13.54 -1.29
CA ILE A 36 9.99 -13.06 -0.86
C ILE A 36 8.94 -13.89 -1.58
N ILE A 37 7.97 -14.45 -0.84
CA ILE A 37 6.89 -15.23 -1.48
C ILE A 37 5.81 -14.29 -2.00
N PHE A 38 5.35 -13.35 -1.17
CA PHE A 38 4.35 -12.35 -1.54
C PHE A 38 4.66 -11.02 -0.84
N GLY A 39 5.44 -10.18 -1.52
CA GLY A 39 5.85 -8.87 -0.99
C GLY A 39 4.69 -7.89 -0.98
N GLU A 40 4.54 -7.14 0.12
CA GLU A 40 3.50 -6.14 0.34
C GLU A 40 3.95 -5.02 1.28
N GLY A 41 3.04 -4.09 1.55
CA GLY A 41 3.10 -3.08 2.59
C GLY A 41 4.35 -2.23 2.64
N PRO A 42 4.92 -1.77 1.51
CA PRO A 42 6.17 -1.02 1.57
C PRO A 42 5.94 0.37 2.19
N VAL A 43 6.84 0.75 3.11
CA VAL A 43 6.92 2.11 3.67
C VAL A 43 8.37 2.51 3.88
N TRP A 44 8.70 3.74 3.52
CA TRP A 44 10.04 4.29 3.75
C TRP A 44 10.14 4.91 5.15
N ASP A 45 11.03 4.37 5.97
CA ASP A 45 11.42 4.97 7.25
C ASP A 45 12.55 5.97 7.00
N ALA A 46 12.20 7.25 6.87
CA ALA A 46 13.16 8.32 6.59
C ALA A 46 14.16 8.53 7.73
N ARG A 47 13.76 8.28 8.99
CA ARG A 47 14.66 8.39 10.15
C ARG A 47 15.67 7.26 10.19
N GLY A 48 15.21 6.03 9.92
CA GLY A 48 16.06 4.84 9.83
C GLY A 48 16.82 4.73 8.50
N LYS A 49 16.48 5.52 7.48
CA LYS A 49 16.96 5.45 6.09
C LYS A 49 16.87 4.03 5.55
N ARG A 50 15.66 3.47 5.64
CA ARG A 50 15.39 2.08 5.27
C ARG A 50 13.98 1.90 4.72
N LEU A 51 13.82 0.91 3.86
CA LEU A 51 12.52 0.41 3.47
C LEU A 51 12.06 -0.63 4.50
N LEU A 52 10.81 -0.53 4.95
CA LEU A 52 10.12 -1.61 5.62
C LEU A 52 9.10 -2.21 4.66
N PHE A 53 8.91 -3.52 4.67
CA PHE A 53 7.95 -4.21 3.82
C PHE A 53 7.57 -5.56 4.42
N THR A 54 6.52 -6.17 3.93
CA THR A 54 6.00 -7.45 4.41
C THR A 54 6.18 -8.55 3.37
N ASP A 55 6.29 -9.77 3.83
CA ASP A 55 6.04 -11.00 3.09
C ASP A 55 4.85 -11.70 3.74
N ILE A 56 3.66 -11.54 3.15
CA ILE A 56 2.43 -12.07 3.74
C ILE A 56 2.52 -13.59 3.91
N VAL A 57 2.91 -14.31 2.85
CA VAL A 57 3.00 -15.77 2.87
C VAL A 57 4.16 -16.25 3.72
N GLY A 58 5.31 -15.59 3.63
CA GLY A 58 6.49 -15.82 4.48
C GLY A 58 6.29 -15.39 5.94
N ASP A 59 5.16 -14.75 6.26
CA ASP A 59 4.79 -14.32 7.62
C ASP A 59 5.83 -13.44 8.30
N THR A 60 6.43 -12.52 7.52
CA THR A 60 7.60 -11.75 7.97
C THR A 60 7.46 -10.27 7.63
N ILE A 61 7.82 -9.41 8.59
CA ILE A 61 8.12 -8.00 8.31
C ILE A 61 9.64 -7.87 8.17
N TRP A 62 10.05 -7.29 7.06
CA TRP A 62 11.43 -7.06 6.69
C TRP A 62 11.82 -5.58 6.76
N SER A 63 13.08 -5.31 6.98
CA SER A 63 13.72 -4.04 6.61
C SER A 63 14.76 -4.29 5.54
N TRP A 64 14.96 -3.31 4.67
CA TRP A 64 16.09 -3.25 3.75
C TRP A 64 16.77 -1.89 3.85
N LYS A 65 18.10 -1.89 3.93
CA LYS A 65 18.90 -0.69 4.00
C LYS A 65 20.05 -0.75 3.00
N PRO A 66 20.33 0.36 2.25
CA PRO A 66 21.49 0.41 1.37
C PRO A 66 22.78 0.03 2.08
N GLY A 67 23.57 -0.85 1.48
CA GLY A 67 24.87 -1.30 2.03
C GLY A 67 24.77 -2.32 3.18
N VAL A 68 23.59 -2.57 3.74
CA VAL A 68 23.34 -3.57 4.79
C VAL A 68 22.59 -4.77 4.24
N GLY A 69 21.56 -4.52 3.42
CA GLY A 69 20.69 -5.55 2.87
C GLY A 69 19.42 -5.75 3.68
N GLN A 70 18.91 -6.96 3.66
CA GLN A 70 17.61 -7.39 4.17
C GLN A 70 17.75 -7.95 5.60
N GLU A 71 16.92 -7.48 6.54
CA GLU A 71 16.91 -7.93 7.94
C GLU A 71 15.48 -8.18 8.39
N VAL A 72 15.25 -9.19 9.24
CA VAL A 72 13.94 -9.50 9.83
C VAL A 72 13.64 -8.51 10.94
N ILE A 73 12.45 -7.92 10.90
CA ILE A 73 11.91 -7.06 11.98
C ILE A 73 10.97 -7.85 12.89
N LEU A 74 10.10 -8.68 12.28
CA LEU A 74 9.14 -9.50 13.01
C LEU A 74 8.82 -10.78 12.25
N ASN A 75 8.93 -11.93 12.94
CA ASN A 75 8.51 -13.24 12.44
C ASN A 75 8.16 -14.14 13.65
N PRO A 76 6.94 -14.70 13.76
CA PRO A 76 5.80 -14.48 12.84
C PRO A 76 5.20 -13.08 12.96
N SER A 77 4.68 -12.56 11.85
CA SER A 77 4.10 -11.22 11.73
C SER A 77 2.58 -11.19 11.77
N VAL A 78 1.94 -12.34 12.04
CA VAL A 78 0.50 -12.59 11.91
C VAL A 78 -0.01 -12.33 10.48
N LYS A 79 0.81 -12.71 9.48
CA LYS A 79 0.54 -12.45 8.06
C LYS A 79 0.30 -10.97 7.80
N ALA A 80 1.22 -10.13 8.28
CA ALA A 80 1.16 -8.69 8.08
C ALA A 80 1.06 -8.33 6.59
N ASN A 81 0.25 -7.31 6.27
CA ASN A 81 0.09 -6.78 4.93
C ASN A 81 0.59 -5.32 4.89
N GLY A 82 -0.29 -4.32 4.97
CA GLY A 82 0.08 -2.91 4.92
C GLY A 82 0.90 -2.44 6.12
N LEU A 83 1.88 -1.58 5.87
CA LEU A 83 2.68 -0.91 6.88
C LEU A 83 2.55 0.61 6.74
N ALA A 84 2.57 1.31 7.87
CA ALA A 84 2.71 2.76 7.93
C ALA A 84 3.58 3.16 9.13
N LEU A 85 4.02 4.39 9.15
CA LEU A 85 4.65 5.00 10.33
C LEU A 85 3.70 6.05 10.90
N ASP A 86 3.57 6.13 12.22
CA ASP A 86 2.81 7.20 12.84
C ASP A 86 3.67 8.46 13.04
N LEU A 87 3.07 9.54 13.53
CA LEU A 87 3.76 10.82 13.72
C LEU A 87 4.96 10.75 14.69
N GLU A 88 5.02 9.70 15.52
CA GLU A 88 6.15 9.40 16.40
C GLU A 88 7.16 8.44 15.79
N ASN A 89 6.98 8.07 14.50
CA ASN A 89 7.77 7.09 13.76
C ASN A 89 7.67 5.66 14.33
N ARG A 90 6.53 5.32 14.93
CA ARG A 90 6.25 3.95 15.38
C ARG A 90 5.61 3.17 14.24
N LEU A 91 6.02 1.91 14.10
CA LEU A 91 5.52 1.04 13.04
C LEU A 91 4.08 0.62 13.33
N LEU A 92 3.20 0.89 12.38
CA LEU A 92 1.82 0.44 12.31
C LEU A 92 1.70 -0.72 11.32
N VAL A 93 0.92 -1.70 11.65
CA VAL A 93 0.76 -2.94 10.88
C VAL A 93 -0.71 -3.28 10.70
N ALA A 94 -1.12 -3.44 9.46
CA ALA A 94 -2.36 -4.10 9.10
C ALA A 94 -2.12 -5.62 9.10
N GLY A 95 -2.48 -6.28 10.18
CA GLY A 95 -2.26 -7.70 10.42
C GLY A 95 -3.36 -8.53 9.77
N TRP A 96 -3.22 -8.77 8.47
CA TRP A 96 -4.20 -9.40 7.60
C TRP A 96 -4.65 -10.78 8.10
N GLY A 97 -3.70 -11.69 8.37
CA GLY A 97 -4.01 -13.00 8.93
C GLY A 97 -4.43 -12.95 10.40
N GLY A 98 -3.92 -12.00 11.14
CA GLY A 98 -4.29 -11.75 12.54
C GLY A 98 -5.62 -11.04 12.73
N ARG A 99 -6.21 -10.49 11.65
CA ARG A 99 -7.47 -9.72 11.68
C ARG A 99 -7.41 -8.56 12.67
N THR A 100 -6.30 -7.83 12.66
CA THR A 100 -5.98 -6.82 13.67
C THR A 100 -5.17 -5.69 13.05
N VAL A 101 -5.27 -4.50 13.63
CA VAL A 101 -4.30 -3.42 13.43
C VAL A 101 -3.52 -3.26 14.72
N PHE A 102 -2.21 -3.25 14.65
CA PHE A 102 -1.34 -3.15 15.81
C PHE A 102 -0.15 -2.21 15.56
N ARG A 103 0.50 -1.80 16.62
CA ARG A 103 1.59 -0.82 16.59
C ARG A 103 2.75 -1.28 17.46
N GLN A 104 3.97 -1.06 16.98
CA GLN A 104 5.17 -1.21 17.79
C GLN A 104 5.34 0.03 18.67
N GLU A 105 5.42 -0.17 19.99
CA GLU A 105 5.68 0.89 20.93
C GLU A 105 7.20 1.17 21.08
N LYS A 106 7.57 2.29 21.70
CA LYS A 106 8.98 2.71 21.84
C LYS A 106 9.85 1.73 22.66
N ASP A 107 9.23 0.95 23.52
CA ASP A 107 9.90 -0.10 24.30
C ASP A 107 10.03 -1.43 23.56
N GLY A 108 9.62 -1.47 22.28
CA GLY A 108 9.64 -2.65 21.43
C GLY A 108 8.42 -3.57 21.57
N SER A 109 7.54 -3.32 22.53
CA SER A 109 6.31 -4.09 22.69
C SER A 109 5.32 -3.81 21.56
N TRP A 110 4.35 -4.72 21.37
CA TRP A 110 3.30 -4.59 20.39
C TRP A 110 1.95 -4.34 21.03
N LYS A 111 1.23 -3.33 20.57
CA LYS A 111 -0.07 -2.93 21.05
C LYS A 111 -1.13 -3.07 19.98
N THR A 112 -2.19 -3.85 20.25
CA THR A 112 -3.39 -3.89 19.42
C THR A 112 -4.13 -2.54 19.49
N LEU A 113 -4.41 -1.96 18.34
CA LEU A 113 -5.21 -0.74 18.20
C LEU A 113 -6.66 -1.04 17.82
N ALA A 114 -6.86 -2.06 16.96
CA ALA A 114 -8.20 -2.51 16.54
C ALA A 114 -8.17 -4.00 16.18
N ASP A 115 -9.13 -4.77 16.70
CA ASP A 115 -9.39 -6.19 16.34
C ASP A 115 -10.88 -6.45 16.13
N LYS A 116 -11.72 -5.51 16.55
CA LYS A 116 -13.19 -5.58 16.48
C LYS A 116 -13.81 -4.24 16.18
N TRP A 117 -14.93 -4.28 15.51
CA TRP A 117 -15.83 -3.15 15.34
C TRP A 117 -17.24 -3.58 15.73
N GLN A 118 -17.89 -2.79 16.64
CA GLN A 118 -19.21 -3.11 17.19
C GLN A 118 -19.32 -4.57 17.74
N GLY A 119 -18.26 -5.03 18.40
CA GLY A 119 -18.16 -6.37 18.99
C GLY A 119 -17.87 -7.50 17.99
N LYS A 120 -17.88 -7.25 16.69
CA LYS A 120 -17.58 -8.24 15.63
C LYS A 120 -16.11 -8.14 15.23
N LYS A 121 -15.45 -9.27 14.96
CA LYS A 121 -14.07 -9.27 14.44
C LYS A 121 -13.97 -8.55 13.11
N LEU A 122 -12.87 -7.84 12.88
CA LEU A 122 -12.52 -7.26 11.58
C LEU A 122 -12.45 -8.36 10.51
N ASN A 123 -12.51 -7.97 9.24
CA ASN A 123 -12.27 -8.89 8.13
C ASN A 123 -10.78 -9.26 8.07
N THR A 124 -10.02 -8.66 7.19
CA THR A 124 -8.56 -8.85 7.08
C THR A 124 -7.91 -7.51 6.71
N PRO A 125 -7.54 -6.66 7.70
CA PRO A 125 -6.93 -5.36 7.44
C PRO A 125 -5.81 -5.46 6.41
N ASN A 126 -5.89 -4.63 5.34
CA ASN A 126 -5.05 -4.79 4.17
C ASN A 126 -4.03 -3.65 4.04
N ASP A 127 -4.41 -2.48 3.56
CA ASP A 127 -3.52 -1.32 3.45
C ASP A 127 -3.83 -0.28 4.52
N ILE A 128 -2.83 0.55 4.88
CA ILE A 128 -2.90 1.44 6.03
C ILE A 128 -2.12 2.73 5.76
N VAL A 129 -2.69 3.86 6.14
CA VAL A 129 -2.06 5.19 6.02
C VAL A 129 -2.33 6.04 7.25
N VAL A 130 -1.50 7.06 7.47
CA VAL A 130 -1.65 8.02 8.57
C VAL A 130 -1.81 9.43 8.01
N THR A 131 -2.79 10.17 8.51
CA THR A 131 -3.01 11.57 8.15
C THR A 131 -2.27 12.53 9.09
N SER A 132 -2.16 13.81 8.70
CA SER A 132 -1.38 14.83 9.43
C SER A 132 -1.91 15.12 10.83
N ASP A 133 -3.18 14.82 11.10
CA ASP A 133 -3.79 14.90 12.42
C ASP A 133 -3.47 13.68 13.31
N GLY A 134 -2.79 12.66 12.77
CA GLY A 134 -2.43 11.42 13.47
C GLY A 134 -3.51 10.34 13.42
N ALA A 135 -4.60 10.54 12.67
CA ALA A 135 -5.58 9.48 12.45
C ALA A 135 -4.99 8.38 11.56
N ILE A 136 -5.39 7.13 11.84
CA ILE A 136 -4.95 5.94 11.12
C ILE A 136 -6.12 5.44 10.29
N TRP A 137 -5.91 5.27 8.98
CA TRP A 137 -6.93 4.79 8.07
C TRP A 137 -6.49 3.47 7.46
N PHE A 138 -7.40 2.50 7.38
CA PHE A 138 -7.08 1.19 6.81
C PHE A 138 -8.28 0.57 6.09
N THR A 139 -7.98 -0.24 5.09
CA THR A 139 -8.96 -1.03 4.35
C THR A 139 -9.15 -2.39 5.00
N ASP A 140 -10.38 -2.94 4.98
CA ASP A 140 -10.71 -4.20 5.65
C ASP A 140 -11.45 -5.19 4.72
N PRO A 141 -10.83 -5.61 3.60
CA PRO A 141 -11.41 -6.61 2.70
C PRO A 141 -11.37 -8.01 3.32
N PRO A 142 -12.19 -8.96 2.80
CA PRO A 142 -12.22 -10.34 3.29
C PRO A 142 -11.17 -11.26 2.65
N GLY A 143 -10.13 -10.71 2.00
CA GLY A 143 -9.19 -11.45 1.14
C GLY A 143 -8.51 -12.62 1.81
N GLY A 144 -8.03 -12.42 3.03
CA GLY A 144 -7.35 -13.45 3.80
C GLY A 144 -8.22 -14.68 4.11
N MET A 145 -9.53 -14.50 4.19
CA MET A 145 -10.45 -15.57 4.51
C MET A 145 -10.74 -16.50 3.32
N TYR A 146 -10.41 -16.07 2.10
CA TYR A 146 -10.61 -16.91 0.90
C TYR A 146 -9.44 -17.86 0.62
N ASN A 147 -8.32 -17.64 1.29
CA ASN A 147 -7.10 -18.43 1.11
C ASN A 147 -6.88 -19.32 2.33
N VAL A 148 -7.05 -20.65 2.15
CA VAL A 148 -6.87 -21.63 3.23
C VAL A 148 -5.51 -21.47 3.89
N GLY A 149 -5.51 -21.42 5.23
CA GLY A 149 -4.29 -21.31 6.04
C GLY A 149 -3.76 -19.88 6.24
N MET A 150 -4.35 -18.85 5.61
CA MET A 150 -3.87 -17.47 5.74
C MET A 150 -4.39 -16.78 7.02
N VAL A 151 -5.59 -17.08 7.45
CA VAL A 151 -6.19 -16.58 8.70
C VAL A 151 -6.37 -17.65 9.77
N GLY A 152 -5.61 -18.75 9.70
CA GLY A 152 -5.79 -19.91 10.56
C GLY A 152 -7.12 -20.62 10.26
N THR A 153 -7.81 -21.07 11.32
CA THR A 153 -9.08 -21.82 11.21
C THR A 153 -10.33 -20.95 11.24
N ASP A 154 -10.21 -19.70 11.70
CA ASP A 154 -11.34 -18.76 11.79
C ASP A 154 -11.53 -17.99 10.47
N VAL A 155 -12.08 -18.69 9.48
CA VAL A 155 -12.38 -18.11 8.16
C VAL A 155 -13.78 -17.48 8.10
N GLN A 156 -14.49 -17.39 9.23
CA GLN A 156 -15.82 -16.82 9.28
C GLN A 156 -15.80 -15.29 9.11
N ARG A 157 -16.65 -14.79 8.24
CA ARG A 157 -16.89 -13.38 8.05
C ARG A 157 -17.95 -12.90 9.06
N TYR A 158 -17.59 -11.92 9.90
CA TYR A 158 -18.48 -11.37 10.93
C TYR A 158 -19.09 -10.02 10.51
N LEU A 159 -18.39 -9.24 9.68
CA LEU A 159 -18.89 -7.99 9.12
C LEU A 159 -19.65 -8.26 7.82
N GLU A 160 -20.76 -7.57 7.63
CA GLU A 160 -21.59 -7.68 6.40
C GLU A 160 -20.95 -6.92 5.23
N THR A 161 -20.27 -5.83 5.54
CA THR A 161 -19.60 -4.93 4.59
C THR A 161 -18.08 -5.07 4.65
N GLN A 162 -17.39 -4.38 3.76
CA GLN A 162 -15.94 -4.27 3.69
C GLN A 162 -15.55 -2.80 3.88
N PRO A 163 -15.51 -2.33 5.13
CA PRO A 163 -15.26 -0.91 5.38
C PRO A 163 -13.84 -0.47 5.06
N VAL A 164 -13.69 0.81 4.78
CA VAL A 164 -12.50 1.56 5.16
C VAL A 164 -12.75 2.09 6.55
N PHE A 165 -11.82 1.82 7.46
CA PHE A 165 -11.89 2.28 8.84
C PHE A 165 -10.97 3.46 9.10
N ARG A 166 -11.35 4.29 10.08
CA ARG A 166 -10.53 5.34 10.66
C ARG A 166 -10.43 5.14 12.17
N ILE A 167 -9.21 5.02 12.68
CA ILE A 167 -8.91 5.18 14.10
C ILE A 167 -8.62 6.66 14.33
N ALA A 168 -9.37 7.32 15.19
CA ALA A 168 -9.18 8.73 15.48
C ALA A 168 -7.79 9.00 16.15
N PRO A 169 -7.30 10.26 16.16
CA PRO A 169 -6.01 10.61 16.79
C PRO A 169 -5.90 10.21 18.25
N ASP A 170 -7.02 10.00 18.93
CA ASP A 170 -7.07 9.51 20.31
C ASP A 170 -6.57 8.04 20.45
N GLY A 171 -6.41 7.34 19.31
CA GLY A 171 -6.01 5.94 19.25
C GLY A 171 -7.03 4.95 19.81
N LYS A 172 -8.30 5.34 19.96
CA LYS A 172 -9.37 4.55 20.60
C LYS A 172 -10.65 4.49 19.77
N THR A 173 -11.06 5.60 19.17
CA THR A 173 -12.31 5.69 18.44
C THR A 173 -12.15 5.10 17.04
N LEU A 174 -12.80 3.96 16.77
CA LEU A 174 -12.83 3.28 15.48
C LEU A 174 -14.16 3.55 14.78
N THR A 175 -14.10 4.07 13.55
CA THR A 175 -15.27 4.41 12.74
C THR A 175 -15.15 3.81 11.35
N ALA A 176 -16.20 3.17 10.82
CA ALA A 176 -16.33 2.86 9.42
C ALA A 176 -16.67 4.14 8.66
N VAL A 177 -15.84 4.54 7.70
CA VAL A 177 -15.97 5.83 7.01
C VAL A 177 -16.52 5.70 5.60
N CYS A 178 -16.32 4.58 4.93
CA CYS A 178 -17.01 4.21 3.69
C CYS A 178 -17.15 2.69 3.59
N GLU A 179 -18.29 2.24 3.02
CA GLU A 179 -18.68 0.83 2.96
C GLU A 179 -19.19 0.43 1.56
N ASP A 180 -18.99 1.29 0.57
CA ASP A 180 -19.47 1.13 -0.81
C ASP A 180 -18.47 0.42 -1.73
N ASN A 181 -17.39 -0.14 -1.18
CA ASN A 181 -16.43 -0.98 -1.91
C ASN A 181 -16.68 -2.46 -1.61
N VAL A 182 -16.75 -3.28 -2.63
CA VAL A 182 -16.90 -4.75 -2.45
C VAL A 182 -15.57 -5.46 -2.16
N TYR A 183 -14.44 -4.81 -2.38
CA TYR A 183 -13.10 -5.29 -2.03
C TYR A 183 -12.12 -4.11 -1.98
N PRO A 184 -12.19 -3.26 -0.94
CA PRO A 184 -11.23 -2.17 -0.79
C PRO A 184 -9.85 -2.76 -0.57
N ASN A 185 -8.84 -2.24 -1.31
CA ASN A 185 -7.46 -2.69 -1.22
C ASN A 185 -6.57 -1.49 -0.89
N GLY A 186 -5.81 -0.95 -1.83
CA GLY A 186 -4.97 0.20 -1.58
C GLY A 186 -5.76 1.48 -1.29
N LEU A 187 -5.18 2.34 -0.44
CA LEU A 187 -5.71 3.67 -0.16
C LEU A 187 -4.58 4.70 -0.07
N CYS A 188 -4.88 5.93 -0.46
CA CYS A 188 -4.00 7.08 -0.25
C CYS A 188 -4.80 8.38 -0.21
N PHE A 189 -4.16 9.45 0.25
CA PHE A 189 -4.75 10.79 0.27
C PHE A 189 -4.11 11.69 -0.79
N SER A 190 -4.87 12.69 -1.25
CA SER A 190 -4.30 13.84 -1.95
C SER A 190 -3.27 14.55 -1.05
N PRO A 191 -2.29 15.31 -1.60
CA PRO A 191 -1.27 15.97 -0.78
C PRO A 191 -1.82 16.93 0.29
N ASP A 192 -2.99 17.51 0.07
CA ASP A 192 -3.70 18.39 1.01
C ASP A 192 -4.69 17.63 1.93
N GLU A 193 -4.73 16.29 1.82
CA GLU A 193 -5.59 15.37 2.57
C GLU A 193 -7.10 15.62 2.44
N LYS A 194 -7.53 16.39 1.44
CA LYS A 194 -8.95 16.66 1.21
C LYS A 194 -9.68 15.60 0.41
N ILE A 195 -8.94 14.72 -0.26
CA ILE A 195 -9.49 13.61 -1.04
C ILE A 195 -8.85 12.31 -0.55
N LEU A 196 -9.70 11.36 -0.19
CA LEU A 196 -9.32 9.97 0.03
C LEU A 196 -9.54 9.20 -1.28
N TYR A 197 -8.53 8.51 -1.75
CA TYR A 197 -8.62 7.55 -2.83
C TYR A 197 -8.61 6.13 -2.27
N VAL A 198 -9.53 5.29 -2.73
CA VAL A 198 -9.60 3.87 -2.38
C VAL A 198 -9.82 3.08 -3.65
N ASN A 199 -9.01 2.08 -3.90
CA ASN A 199 -9.31 1.19 -5.00
C ASN A 199 -10.14 -0.03 -4.56
N CYS A 200 -10.88 -0.58 -5.50
CA CYS A 200 -11.62 -1.83 -5.35
C CYS A 200 -11.07 -2.85 -6.36
N SER A 201 -10.38 -3.87 -5.85
CA SER A 201 -9.75 -4.88 -6.71
C SER A 201 -10.78 -5.64 -7.56
N ARG A 202 -11.95 -5.97 -7.02
CA ARG A 202 -12.98 -6.74 -7.73
C ARG A 202 -13.69 -5.94 -8.81
N GLU A 203 -13.99 -4.67 -8.54
CA GLU A 203 -14.64 -3.78 -9.50
C GLU A 203 -13.64 -3.18 -10.49
N ARG A 204 -12.34 -3.29 -10.22
CA ARG A 204 -11.26 -2.67 -10.99
C ARG A 204 -11.41 -1.15 -11.11
N VAL A 205 -11.75 -0.50 -10.00
CA VAL A 205 -11.93 0.97 -9.94
C VAL A 205 -11.03 1.60 -8.89
N ILE A 206 -10.77 2.89 -9.06
CA ILE A 206 -10.40 3.79 -7.97
C ILE A 206 -11.61 4.69 -7.71
N ARG A 207 -12.04 4.78 -6.45
CA ARG A 207 -13.03 5.76 -5.97
C ARG A 207 -12.32 6.92 -5.30
N ALA A 208 -12.90 8.10 -5.40
CA ALA A 208 -12.48 9.27 -4.67
C ALA A 208 -13.63 9.74 -3.75
N TYR A 209 -13.25 10.18 -2.55
CA TYR A 209 -14.16 10.68 -1.52
C TYR A 209 -13.65 12.02 -1.02
N ASP A 210 -14.52 12.97 -0.81
CA ASP A 210 -14.19 14.23 -0.16
C ASP A 210 -14.09 14.01 1.34
N VAL A 211 -12.97 14.41 1.94
CA VAL A 211 -12.70 14.27 3.39
C VAL A 211 -13.16 15.52 4.09
N LYS A 212 -13.98 15.36 5.14
CA LYS A 212 -14.48 16.47 5.97
C LYS A 212 -13.59 16.69 7.19
N ALA A 213 -13.71 17.85 7.80
CA ALA A 213 -12.93 18.24 8.97
C ALA A 213 -13.11 17.31 10.18
N ASP A 214 -14.26 16.63 10.30
CA ASP A 214 -14.53 15.66 11.35
C ASP A 214 -13.95 14.25 11.06
N GLY A 215 -13.30 14.07 9.89
CA GLY A 215 -12.77 12.80 9.42
C GLY A 215 -13.83 11.88 8.79
N SER A 216 -15.05 12.33 8.60
CA SER A 216 -16.03 11.63 7.75
C SER A 216 -15.73 11.87 6.26
N VAL A 217 -16.29 11.02 5.39
CA VAL A 217 -16.13 11.17 3.93
C VAL A 217 -17.48 11.36 3.26
N ALA A 218 -17.48 11.99 2.09
CA ALA A 218 -18.68 12.25 1.29
C ALA A 218 -18.36 12.22 -0.20
N ASN A 219 -19.41 12.39 -1.03
CA ASN A 219 -19.29 12.58 -2.48
C ASN A 219 -18.46 11.48 -3.16
N SER A 220 -18.77 10.20 -2.84
CA SER A 220 -18.19 9.05 -3.51
C SER A 220 -18.36 9.15 -5.02
N ARG A 221 -17.25 8.99 -5.76
CA ARG A 221 -17.26 9.03 -7.22
C ARG A 221 -16.19 8.13 -7.81
N ILE A 222 -16.42 7.59 -8.99
CA ILE A 222 -15.39 6.88 -9.75
C ILE A 222 -14.32 7.89 -10.19
N PHE A 223 -13.09 7.69 -9.72
CA PHE A 223 -11.92 8.44 -10.15
C PHE A 223 -11.33 7.85 -11.43
N HIS A 224 -11.18 6.51 -11.45
CA HIS A 224 -10.73 5.79 -12.63
C HIS A 224 -11.34 4.38 -12.67
N GLN A 225 -11.64 3.90 -13.88
CA GLN A 225 -12.11 2.54 -14.17
C GLN A 225 -11.10 1.85 -15.08
N TYR A 226 -10.49 0.76 -14.59
CA TYR A 226 -9.60 -0.05 -15.40
C TYR A 226 -10.39 -1.01 -16.27
N SER A 227 -10.03 -1.07 -17.54
CA SER A 227 -10.60 -1.97 -18.55
C SER A 227 -9.48 -2.66 -19.33
N GLY A 228 -9.84 -3.71 -20.08
CA GLY A 228 -8.90 -4.43 -20.93
C GLY A 228 -8.54 -5.82 -20.40
N PRO A 229 -7.80 -6.58 -21.22
CA PRO A 229 -7.51 -8.00 -20.97
C PRO A 229 -6.31 -8.24 -20.06
N GLU A 230 -5.57 -7.18 -19.70
CA GLU A 230 -4.35 -7.32 -18.89
C GLU A 230 -4.66 -7.95 -17.53
N ARG A 231 -3.74 -8.83 -17.12
CA ARG A 231 -3.81 -9.48 -15.81
C ARG A 231 -3.49 -8.50 -14.70
N GLY A 232 -4.02 -8.78 -13.52
CA GLY A 232 -3.85 -7.99 -12.31
C GLY A 232 -5.12 -7.26 -11.91
N VAL A 233 -5.05 -6.64 -10.76
CA VAL A 233 -6.13 -5.86 -10.15
C VAL A 233 -5.54 -4.58 -9.57
N PRO A 234 -6.32 -3.53 -9.34
CA PRO A 234 -5.88 -2.41 -8.51
C PRO A 234 -5.52 -2.91 -7.11
N ASP A 235 -4.31 -2.54 -6.64
CA ASP A 235 -3.73 -3.00 -5.38
C ASP A 235 -3.10 -1.82 -4.64
N GLY A 236 -1.82 -1.81 -4.30
CA GLY A 236 -1.23 -0.70 -3.58
C GLY A 236 -1.24 0.64 -4.33
N MET A 237 -1.42 1.73 -3.61
CA MET A 237 -1.50 3.10 -4.17
C MET A 237 -0.77 4.12 -3.31
N LYS A 238 -0.23 5.16 -3.97
CA LYS A 238 0.34 6.35 -3.34
C LYS A 238 0.04 7.60 -4.19
N CYS A 239 0.17 8.79 -3.59
CA CYS A 239 0.16 10.06 -4.31
C CYS A 239 1.56 10.66 -4.41
N ASP A 240 1.83 11.40 -5.48
CA ASP A 240 2.99 12.28 -5.57
C ASP A 240 2.63 13.72 -5.15
N VAL A 241 3.64 14.57 -5.04
CA VAL A 241 3.48 15.97 -4.58
C VAL A 241 2.69 16.85 -5.53
N ALA A 242 2.48 16.45 -6.78
CA ALA A 242 1.60 17.14 -7.74
C ALA A 242 0.16 16.63 -7.68
N GLY A 243 -0.14 15.65 -6.81
CA GLY A 243 -1.46 15.05 -6.67
C GLY A 243 -1.78 13.97 -7.68
N ASN A 244 -0.79 13.49 -8.45
CA ASN A 244 -1.02 12.34 -9.30
C ASN A 244 -1.16 11.07 -8.44
N VAL A 245 -2.10 10.21 -8.82
CA VAL A 245 -2.37 8.94 -8.13
C VAL A 245 -1.64 7.82 -8.84
N TRP A 246 -0.75 7.16 -8.12
CA TRP A 246 0.01 6.00 -8.55
C TRP A 246 -0.64 4.73 -7.99
N CYS A 247 -0.95 3.77 -8.85
CA CYS A 247 -1.63 2.53 -8.45
C CYS A 247 -1.02 1.35 -9.19
N THR A 248 -0.63 0.31 -8.47
CA THR A 248 -0.39 -0.99 -9.08
C THR A 248 -1.74 -1.52 -9.57
N ALA A 249 -1.81 -1.91 -10.85
CA ALA A 249 -3.07 -2.23 -11.50
C ALA A 249 -2.83 -3.15 -12.71
N PRO A 250 -3.86 -3.54 -13.46
CA PRO A 250 -3.68 -4.43 -14.60
C PRO A 250 -2.56 -3.97 -15.55
N GLY A 251 -1.58 -4.84 -15.74
CA GLY A 251 -0.47 -4.63 -16.67
C GLY A 251 0.68 -3.77 -16.16
N GLY A 252 0.68 -3.31 -14.88
CA GLY A 252 1.79 -2.54 -14.30
C GLY A 252 1.38 -1.49 -13.29
N ILE A 253 2.17 -0.43 -13.16
CA ILE A 253 1.89 0.70 -12.29
C ILE A 253 1.34 1.84 -13.15
N TRP A 254 0.14 2.27 -12.86
CA TRP A 254 -0.52 3.37 -13.55
C TRP A 254 -0.36 4.66 -12.78
N VAL A 255 -0.13 5.74 -13.51
CA VAL A 255 -0.10 7.10 -12.94
C VAL A 255 -1.23 7.90 -13.57
N HIS A 256 -2.10 8.44 -12.73
CA HIS A 256 -3.25 9.24 -13.15
C HIS A 256 -3.06 10.68 -12.68
N ASP A 257 -3.45 11.64 -13.51
CA ASP A 257 -3.52 13.03 -13.08
C ASP A 257 -4.64 13.24 -12.03
N PRO A 258 -4.72 14.41 -11.36
CA PRO A 258 -5.76 14.68 -10.37
C PRO A 258 -7.21 14.60 -10.90
N SER A 259 -7.41 14.54 -12.22
CA SER A 259 -8.73 14.33 -12.85
C SER A 259 -9.07 12.86 -13.10
N GLY A 260 -8.13 11.93 -12.84
CA GLY A 260 -8.28 10.49 -13.07
C GLY A 260 -7.88 10.03 -14.45
N LYS A 261 -7.30 10.91 -15.29
CA LYS A 261 -6.80 10.53 -16.61
C LYS A 261 -5.43 9.88 -16.49
N PRO A 262 -5.19 8.74 -17.17
CA PRO A 262 -3.85 8.14 -17.22
C PRO A 262 -2.83 9.09 -17.86
N ILE A 263 -1.67 9.22 -17.21
CA ILE A 263 -0.50 9.94 -17.72
C ILE A 263 0.47 8.96 -18.37
N VAL A 264 0.77 7.86 -17.68
CA VAL A 264 1.72 6.85 -18.10
C VAL A 264 1.43 5.54 -17.37
N ARG A 265 1.74 4.41 -18.03
CA ARG A 265 1.80 3.11 -17.37
C ARG A 265 3.26 2.61 -17.39
N ILE A 266 3.74 2.24 -16.21
CA ILE A 266 5.07 1.69 -15.99
C ILE A 266 4.92 0.18 -15.89
N LYS A 267 5.44 -0.55 -16.87
CA LYS A 267 5.49 -2.00 -16.89
C LYS A 267 6.72 -2.50 -16.16
N THR A 268 6.57 -3.59 -15.44
CA THR A 268 7.65 -4.28 -14.74
C THR A 268 7.76 -5.70 -15.26
N PRO A 269 8.38 -5.92 -16.45
CA PRO A 269 8.44 -7.23 -17.08
C PRO A 269 9.02 -8.29 -16.14
N GLY A 270 8.35 -9.46 -16.08
CA GLY A 270 8.77 -10.56 -15.21
C GLY A 270 8.42 -10.38 -13.73
N HIS A 271 7.78 -9.28 -13.34
CA HIS A 271 7.33 -9.00 -11.99
C HIS A 271 5.83 -8.69 -11.96
N HIS A 272 5.19 -9.04 -10.84
CA HIS A 272 3.81 -8.69 -10.56
C HIS A 272 3.81 -7.68 -9.40
N PRO A 273 3.74 -6.37 -9.68
CA PRO A 273 3.73 -5.36 -8.64
C PRO A 273 2.46 -5.48 -7.80
N THR A 274 2.64 -5.54 -6.49
CA THR A 274 1.57 -5.59 -5.50
C THR A 274 1.35 -4.22 -4.88
N ASN A 275 2.44 -3.56 -4.41
CA ASN A 275 2.34 -2.27 -3.76
C ASN A 275 3.58 -1.41 -4.07
N ILE A 276 3.54 -0.13 -3.74
CA ILE A 276 4.60 0.84 -3.97
C ILE A 276 4.83 1.74 -2.78
N ALA A 277 6.06 2.24 -2.64
CA ALA A 277 6.38 3.35 -1.74
C ALA A 277 7.38 4.29 -2.39
N PHE A 278 7.25 5.57 -2.14
CA PHE A 278 8.29 6.54 -2.43
C PHE A 278 9.28 6.59 -1.27
N GLY A 279 10.55 6.85 -1.56
CA GLY A 279 11.56 6.93 -0.52
C GLY A 279 12.85 7.62 -0.96
N ASP A 280 13.90 7.36 -0.20
CA ASP A 280 15.18 8.07 -0.16
C ASP A 280 15.01 9.53 0.28
N ASP A 281 16.12 10.29 0.40
CA ASP A 281 16.10 11.65 0.96
C ASP A 281 15.30 12.65 0.09
N ASP A 282 15.17 12.38 -1.21
CA ASP A 282 14.44 13.24 -2.16
C ASP A 282 13.05 12.71 -2.55
N TRP A 283 12.63 11.57 -1.97
CA TRP A 283 11.34 10.93 -2.25
C TRP A 283 11.09 10.59 -3.73
N LYS A 284 12.17 10.40 -4.50
CA LYS A 284 12.12 10.04 -5.92
C LYS A 284 12.57 8.62 -6.22
N SER A 285 12.85 7.81 -5.22
CA SER A 285 12.97 6.39 -5.40
C SER A 285 11.61 5.73 -5.25
N LEU A 286 11.21 4.99 -6.26
CA LEU A 286 10.01 4.17 -6.24
C LEU A 286 10.42 2.75 -5.86
N TYR A 287 10.05 2.32 -4.67
CA TYR A 287 10.16 0.97 -4.18
C TYR A 287 8.90 0.20 -4.57
N ILE A 288 9.07 -0.99 -5.11
CA ILE A 288 7.98 -1.80 -5.66
C ILE A 288 8.07 -3.18 -5.04
N THR A 289 7.06 -3.54 -4.26
CA THR A 289 6.89 -4.92 -3.80
C THR A 289 6.25 -5.74 -4.91
N ASN A 290 6.68 -6.98 -5.04
CA ASN A 290 6.24 -7.90 -6.08
C ASN A 290 6.00 -9.29 -5.49
N ILE A 291 5.34 -10.15 -6.23
CA ILE A 291 5.42 -11.58 -6.00
C ILE A 291 6.87 -12.01 -6.28
N GLY A 292 7.55 -12.55 -5.28
CA GLY A 292 8.91 -13.07 -5.38
C GLY A 292 10.06 -12.11 -5.08
N SER A 293 9.82 -10.79 -5.02
CA SER A 293 10.93 -9.82 -4.91
C SER A 293 10.48 -8.42 -4.45
N VAL A 294 11.47 -7.60 -4.13
CA VAL A 294 11.29 -6.14 -4.03
C VAL A 294 12.31 -5.46 -4.94
N THR A 295 11.83 -4.50 -5.73
CA THR A 295 12.65 -3.74 -6.67
C THR A 295 12.62 -2.24 -6.36
N ARG A 296 13.61 -1.50 -6.86
CA ARG A 296 13.69 -0.05 -6.78
C ARG A 296 14.00 0.54 -8.14
N THR A 297 13.36 1.65 -8.46
CA THR A 297 13.68 2.46 -9.64
C THR A 297 13.62 3.95 -9.29
N ARG A 298 14.10 4.80 -10.20
CA ARG A 298 14.03 6.26 -10.02
C ARG A 298 12.88 6.84 -10.82
N VAL A 299 12.26 7.86 -10.27
CA VAL A 299 11.22 8.65 -10.92
C VAL A 299 11.57 10.15 -10.88
N ASN A 300 10.94 10.94 -11.73
CA ASN A 300 11.28 12.35 -11.92
C ASN A 300 10.52 13.27 -10.94
N ILE A 301 9.43 12.76 -10.34
CA ILE A 301 8.61 13.48 -9.38
C ILE A 301 8.70 12.84 -7.99
N ALA A 302 8.72 13.66 -6.95
CA ALA A 302 8.73 13.16 -5.58
C ALA A 302 7.34 12.66 -5.16
N GLY A 303 7.29 11.56 -4.42
CA GLY A 303 6.08 11.15 -3.71
C GLY A 303 5.75 12.05 -2.53
N VAL A 304 4.52 11.99 -2.04
CA VAL A 304 4.18 12.57 -0.73
C VAL A 304 4.93 11.77 0.34
N PRO A 305 5.74 12.44 1.20
CA PRO A 305 6.48 11.76 2.24
C PRO A 305 5.59 10.93 3.17
N SER A 306 6.03 9.72 3.56
CA SER A 306 5.44 8.99 4.68
C SER A 306 5.63 9.81 5.97
N ARG A 307 4.66 9.77 6.84
CA ARG A 307 4.62 10.60 8.05
C ARG A 307 5.53 10.04 9.13
#